data_4323f3724f8ccb57d0e7d3ea38853734
#
_entry.id   4323f3724f8ccb57d0e7d3ea38853734
#
_cell.length_a   1.000
_cell.length_b   1.000
_cell.length_c   1.000
_cell.angle_alpha   90.00
_cell.angle_beta   90.00
_cell.angle_gamma   90.00
#
_symmetry.space_group_name_H-M   'P 1'
#
loop_
_entity.id
_entity.type
_entity.pdbx_description
1 polymer ?
#
loop_
_entity_poly.entity_id
_entity_poly.type
_entity_poly.pdbx_seq_one_letter_code
_entity_poly.pdbx_strand_id
1 'polypeptide(L)'
;FISDSFLVVRDNPVVENATDVLSVVGSRYKVVQNEELFAFADNLHAGNPDVKVDSAGSLKQGRIVYGSWSLPNELVIDPKGIADTTKLYLIVWTSHDGSVAVQAAITPVRVRCQNTLNLAMKRAKQSFKIRHTQTADGKILAAREALGLSVAYFDEFSKQANELYQASVTDKQFSDLIRNLYPKPEKDAKGALKKWENKVMLMDELYHNSPTNAGIKGTKWGALNALTERLDYFRTARKGNTESLNAGASGFDPVLTAEKNKILKAVLAL
;
A
#
# COMPACT_ATOMS: atom_id res chain seq x y z
N PHE A 1 -35.72 12.75 -11.30
CA PHE A 1 -35.80 11.33 -10.93
C PHE A 1 -34.95 10.57 -11.97
N ILE A 2 -33.83 9.95 -11.57
CA ILE A 2 -33.08 9.05 -12.46
C ILE A 2 -33.58 7.65 -12.12
N SER A 3 -34.31 7.02 -13.05
CA SER A 3 -34.79 5.64 -12.88
C SER A 3 -33.60 4.71 -12.74
N ASP A 4 -33.75 3.68 -11.92
CA ASP A 4 -32.72 2.62 -11.69
C ASP A 4 -31.45 3.08 -11.02
N SER A 5 -31.47 4.17 -10.26
CA SER A 5 -30.33 4.65 -9.47
C SER A 5 -30.70 4.81 -8.00
N PHE A 6 -29.75 4.49 -7.11
CA PHE A 6 -29.90 4.57 -5.67
C PHE A 6 -28.78 5.39 -5.05
N LEU A 7 -29.12 6.12 -3.98
CA LEU A 7 -28.11 6.78 -3.14
C LEU A 7 -27.56 5.75 -2.14
N VAL A 8 -26.24 5.66 -2.07
CA VAL A 8 -25.56 5.01 -0.94
C VAL A 8 -25.27 6.09 0.09
N VAL A 9 -25.82 5.92 1.29
CA VAL A 9 -25.73 6.89 2.38
C VAL A 9 -25.18 6.22 3.64
N ARG A 10 -24.65 7.03 4.54
CA ARG A 10 -24.27 6.61 5.90
C ARG A 10 -24.72 7.67 6.91
N ASP A 11 -24.86 7.27 8.16
CA ASP A 11 -24.95 8.23 9.25
C ASP A 11 -23.62 8.99 9.39
N ASN A 12 -23.72 10.31 9.58
CA ASN A 12 -22.52 11.13 9.76
C ASN A 12 -21.87 10.80 11.10
N PRO A 13 -20.56 10.42 11.14
CA PRO A 13 -19.91 10.00 12.39
C PRO A 13 -19.60 11.16 13.35
N VAL A 14 -19.84 12.41 12.93
CA VAL A 14 -19.47 13.61 13.70
C VAL A 14 -20.70 14.44 14.04
N VAL A 15 -21.68 14.51 13.16
CA VAL A 15 -22.88 15.33 13.33
C VAL A 15 -24.07 14.41 13.55
N GLU A 16 -24.67 14.51 14.74
CA GLU A 16 -25.84 13.71 15.13
C GLU A 16 -27.03 13.99 14.21
N ASN A 17 -27.76 12.95 13.84
CA ASN A 17 -28.92 12.99 12.95
C ASN A 17 -28.66 13.55 11.54
N ALA A 18 -27.40 13.63 11.13
CA ALA A 18 -27.03 13.99 9.77
C ALA A 18 -26.65 12.73 8.95
N THR A 19 -26.90 12.80 7.65
CA THR A 19 -26.61 11.73 6.70
C THR A 19 -25.64 12.21 5.62
N ASP A 20 -24.56 11.44 5.39
CA ASP A 20 -23.63 11.69 4.30
C ASP A 20 -24.03 10.87 3.07
N VAL A 21 -24.04 11.50 1.89
CA VAL A 21 -24.18 10.79 0.62
C VAL A 21 -22.79 10.33 0.16
N LEU A 22 -22.58 9.03 0.09
CA LEU A 22 -21.32 8.44 -0.36
C LEU A 22 -21.25 8.33 -1.88
N SER A 23 -22.35 7.91 -2.53
CA SER A 23 -22.39 7.74 -3.99
C SER A 23 -23.80 7.60 -4.54
N VAL A 24 -23.87 7.59 -5.87
CA VAL A 24 -25.05 7.17 -6.66
C VAL A 24 -24.67 5.90 -7.42
N VAL A 25 -25.44 4.85 -7.28
CA VAL A 25 -25.17 3.54 -7.88
C VAL A 25 -26.38 2.99 -8.63
N GLY A 26 -26.14 2.10 -9.57
CA GLY A 26 -27.20 1.43 -10.32
C GLY A 26 -27.88 0.32 -9.52
N SER A 27 -29.06 -0.12 -9.99
CA SER A 27 -29.92 -1.12 -9.34
C SER A 27 -29.27 -2.48 -9.08
N ARG A 28 -28.23 -2.83 -9.81
CA ARG A 28 -27.49 -4.09 -9.64
C ARG A 28 -26.38 -4.03 -8.57
N TYR A 29 -26.10 -2.84 -8.05
CA TYR A 29 -25.07 -2.68 -7.02
C TYR A 29 -25.61 -3.17 -5.67
N LYS A 30 -24.86 -4.04 -5.01
CA LYS A 30 -25.10 -4.45 -3.62
C LYS A 30 -24.06 -3.82 -2.73
N VAL A 31 -24.54 -3.04 -1.77
CA VAL A 31 -23.68 -2.50 -0.71
C VAL A 31 -23.18 -3.68 0.13
N VAL A 32 -21.89 -3.73 0.35
CA VAL A 32 -21.27 -4.59 1.38
C VAL A 32 -21.07 -3.73 2.60
N GLN A 33 -21.73 -4.08 3.69
CA GLN A 33 -21.62 -3.34 4.95
C GLN A 33 -20.21 -3.50 5.56
N ASN A 34 -19.81 -2.56 6.39
CA ASN A 34 -18.50 -2.62 7.04
C ASN A 34 -18.36 -3.86 7.90
N GLU A 35 -19.41 -4.23 8.63
CA GLU A 35 -19.49 -5.43 9.46
C GLU A 35 -19.28 -6.70 8.63
N GLU A 36 -19.86 -6.77 7.43
CA GLU A 36 -19.69 -7.89 6.50
C GLU A 36 -18.24 -7.99 6.00
N LEU A 37 -17.61 -6.84 5.72
CA LEU A 37 -16.20 -6.79 5.32
C LEU A 37 -15.29 -7.32 6.43
N PHE A 38 -15.51 -6.90 7.68
CA PHE A 38 -14.69 -7.33 8.80
C PHE A 38 -14.96 -8.78 9.17
N ALA A 39 -16.23 -9.23 9.18
CA ALA A 39 -16.57 -10.63 9.36
C ALA A 39 -15.94 -11.53 8.28
N PHE A 40 -15.88 -11.05 7.04
CA PHE A 40 -15.17 -11.73 5.97
C PHE A 40 -13.67 -11.90 6.30
N ALA A 41 -13.01 -10.84 6.80
CA ALA A 41 -11.62 -10.92 7.21
C ALA A 41 -11.40 -11.90 8.38
N ASP A 42 -12.25 -11.84 9.39
CA ASP A 42 -12.20 -12.78 10.54
C ASP A 42 -12.37 -14.23 10.09
N ASN A 43 -13.24 -14.48 9.13
CA ASN A 43 -13.39 -15.80 8.51
C ASN A 43 -12.16 -16.22 7.68
N LEU A 44 -11.42 -15.29 7.09
CA LEU A 44 -10.22 -15.64 6.32
C LEU A 44 -9.10 -16.20 7.18
N HIS A 45 -8.89 -15.65 8.37
CA HIS A 45 -7.87 -16.17 9.30
C HIS A 45 -8.41 -17.27 10.24
N ALA A 46 -9.71 -17.63 10.10
CA ALA A 46 -10.33 -18.80 10.75
C ALA A 46 -10.12 -18.89 12.27
N GLY A 47 -10.19 -17.76 12.96
CA GLY A 47 -10.05 -17.71 14.43
C GLY A 47 -8.64 -18.04 14.93
N ASN A 48 -7.60 -17.89 14.10
CA ASN A 48 -6.23 -18.01 14.55
C ASN A 48 -5.96 -16.96 15.64
N PRO A 49 -5.69 -17.34 16.90
CA PRO A 49 -5.56 -16.42 18.04
C PRO A 49 -4.33 -15.50 17.92
N ASP A 50 -3.38 -15.86 17.07
CA ASP A 50 -2.17 -15.07 16.84
C ASP A 50 -2.38 -13.95 15.79
N VAL A 51 -3.49 -13.97 15.06
CA VAL A 51 -3.87 -12.91 14.15
C VAL A 51 -4.60 -11.81 14.92
N LYS A 52 -4.09 -10.59 14.84
CA LYS A 52 -4.63 -9.44 15.58
C LYS A 52 -4.97 -8.31 14.65
N VAL A 53 -6.06 -7.61 14.95
CA VAL A 53 -6.38 -6.34 14.27
C VAL A 53 -5.22 -5.37 14.51
N ASP A 54 -4.67 -4.84 13.42
CA ASP A 54 -3.59 -3.85 13.43
C ASP A 54 -4.15 -2.44 13.21
N SER A 55 -4.93 -2.27 12.16
CA SER A 55 -5.55 -0.99 11.84
C SER A 55 -6.83 -1.16 11.04
N ALA A 56 -7.71 -0.17 11.16
CA ALA A 56 -8.89 -0.05 10.33
C ALA A 56 -9.14 1.43 10.04
N GLY A 57 -9.77 1.73 8.90
CA GLY A 57 -10.05 3.10 8.57
C GLY A 57 -10.89 3.27 7.32
N SER A 58 -11.25 4.54 7.08
CA SER A 58 -11.95 4.94 5.87
C SER A 58 -11.19 6.02 5.12
N LEU A 59 -11.32 6.00 3.80
CA LEU A 59 -10.72 6.94 2.87
C LEU A 59 -11.80 7.63 2.04
N LYS A 60 -11.45 8.75 1.40
CA LYS A 60 -12.37 9.50 0.53
C LYS A 60 -13.71 9.79 1.21
N GLN A 61 -13.67 10.29 2.45
CA GLN A 61 -14.86 10.64 3.23
C GLN A 61 -15.82 9.45 3.46
N GLY A 62 -15.25 8.25 3.72
CA GLY A 62 -16.02 7.03 3.97
C GLY A 62 -16.37 6.19 2.75
N ARG A 63 -16.01 6.63 1.54
CA ARG A 63 -16.31 5.88 0.30
C ARG A 63 -15.50 4.60 0.15
N ILE A 64 -14.31 4.54 0.74
CA ILE A 64 -13.49 3.33 0.79
C ILE A 64 -13.26 2.98 2.25
N VAL A 65 -13.43 1.71 2.60
CA VAL A 65 -13.17 1.18 3.93
C VAL A 65 -12.16 0.05 3.84
N TYR A 66 -11.25 0.00 4.79
CA TYR A 66 -10.23 -1.04 4.87
C TYR A 66 -10.01 -1.50 6.32
N GLY A 67 -9.53 -2.72 6.45
CA GLY A 67 -9.00 -3.26 7.69
C GLY A 67 -7.72 -4.03 7.43
N SER A 68 -6.83 -4.06 8.42
CA SER A 68 -5.56 -4.77 8.37
C SER A 68 -5.38 -5.60 9.64
N TRP A 69 -4.93 -6.84 9.48
CA TRP A 69 -4.65 -7.80 10.55
C TRP A 69 -3.20 -8.22 10.46
N SER A 70 -2.48 -8.16 11.58
CA SER A 70 -1.12 -8.69 11.65
C SER A 70 -1.17 -10.22 11.68
N LEU A 71 -0.38 -10.85 10.83
CA LEU A 71 -0.21 -12.30 10.81
C LEU A 71 0.96 -12.70 11.71
N PRO A 72 0.95 -13.94 12.27
CA PRO A 72 2.03 -14.42 13.13
C PRO A 72 3.36 -14.62 12.37
N ASN A 73 3.28 -14.74 11.06
CA ASN A 73 4.46 -14.96 10.21
C ASN A 73 5.24 -13.64 10.04
N GLU A 74 6.53 -13.71 10.25
CA GLU A 74 7.47 -12.62 9.98
C GLU A 74 8.40 -13.01 8.84
N LEU A 75 8.66 -12.07 7.96
CA LEU A 75 9.66 -12.19 6.93
C LEU A 75 10.97 -11.60 7.44
N VAL A 76 12.01 -12.41 7.53
CA VAL A 76 13.33 -11.96 7.94
C VAL A 76 14.21 -11.82 6.70
N ILE A 77 14.66 -10.60 6.41
CA ILE A 77 15.65 -10.32 5.39
C ILE A 77 16.97 -10.11 6.15
N ASP A 78 17.79 -11.15 6.21
CA ASP A 78 19.01 -11.13 7.02
C ASP A 78 20.19 -11.83 6.34
N PRO A 79 20.69 -11.32 5.21
CA PRO A 79 21.87 -11.92 4.56
C PRO A 79 23.19 -11.67 5.30
N LYS A 80 23.23 -10.76 6.29
CA LYS A 80 24.45 -10.37 7.02
C LYS A 80 24.28 -10.33 8.55
N GLY A 81 23.23 -10.94 9.09
CA GLY A 81 22.97 -10.93 10.53
C GLY A 81 22.43 -9.58 11.07
N ILE A 82 21.83 -8.74 10.21
CA ILE A 82 21.29 -7.43 10.60
C ILE A 82 19.77 -7.52 10.89
N ALA A 83 19.15 -8.65 10.60
CA ALA A 83 17.73 -8.97 10.85
C ALA A 83 16.74 -7.85 10.50
N ASP A 84 16.57 -7.56 9.22
CA ASP A 84 15.49 -6.70 8.76
C ASP A 84 14.17 -7.50 8.77
N THR A 85 13.43 -7.39 9.88
CA THR A 85 12.18 -8.13 10.08
C THR A 85 11.01 -7.38 9.48
N THR A 86 10.27 -8.03 8.62
CA THR A 86 9.05 -7.52 8.00
C THR A 86 7.85 -8.35 8.45
N LYS A 87 6.86 -7.69 9.07
CA LYS A 87 5.60 -8.34 9.45
C LYS A 87 4.71 -8.53 8.23
N LEU A 88 3.90 -9.58 8.28
CA LEU A 88 2.89 -9.86 7.28
C LEU A 88 1.53 -9.40 7.78
N TYR A 89 0.75 -8.82 6.87
CA TYR A 89 -0.59 -8.33 7.16
C TYR A 89 -1.58 -8.87 6.14
N LEU A 90 -2.72 -9.34 6.63
CA LEU A 90 -3.92 -9.49 5.83
C LEU A 90 -4.57 -8.11 5.73
N ILE A 91 -4.80 -7.61 4.53
CA ILE A 91 -5.57 -6.39 4.29
C ILE A 91 -6.83 -6.75 3.53
N VAL A 92 -7.98 -6.27 3.99
CA VAL A 92 -9.25 -6.30 3.26
C VAL A 92 -9.76 -4.90 3.04
N TRP A 93 -10.41 -4.68 1.90
CA TRP A 93 -10.99 -3.36 1.59
C TRP A 93 -12.16 -3.48 0.62
N THR A 94 -13.03 -2.49 0.66
CA THR A 94 -14.17 -2.35 -0.24
C THR A 94 -14.45 -0.87 -0.51
N SER A 95 -15.33 -0.59 -1.47
CA SER A 95 -15.86 0.76 -1.65
C SER A 95 -17.38 0.80 -1.59
N HIS A 96 -17.92 1.94 -1.19
CA HIS A 96 -19.34 2.25 -1.19
C HIS A 96 -19.76 3.07 -2.42
N ASP A 97 -18.83 3.35 -3.34
CA ASP A 97 -19.05 4.12 -4.57
C ASP A 97 -18.86 3.27 -5.84
N GLY A 98 -18.71 1.97 -5.70
CA GLY A 98 -18.50 1.05 -6.81
C GLY A 98 -17.11 1.15 -7.47
N SER A 99 -16.22 2.02 -6.98
CA SER A 99 -14.87 2.21 -7.55
C SER A 99 -13.94 1.02 -7.31
N VAL A 100 -14.19 0.25 -6.25
CA VAL A 100 -13.38 -0.90 -5.86
C VAL A 100 -14.29 -2.05 -5.41
N ALA A 101 -14.04 -3.26 -5.92
CA ALA A 101 -14.69 -4.48 -5.42
C ALA A 101 -14.20 -4.83 -4.02
N VAL A 102 -14.90 -5.73 -3.30
CA VAL A 102 -14.34 -6.34 -2.09
C VAL A 102 -13.06 -7.09 -2.46
N GLN A 103 -11.98 -6.78 -1.81
CA GLN A 103 -10.68 -7.37 -2.06
C GLN A 103 -10.00 -7.78 -0.75
N ALA A 104 -9.21 -8.83 -0.84
CA ALA A 104 -8.32 -9.26 0.22
C ALA A 104 -6.93 -9.52 -0.35
N ALA A 105 -5.90 -9.16 0.38
CA ALA A 105 -4.52 -9.45 0.00
C ALA A 105 -3.68 -9.65 1.27
N ILE A 106 -2.65 -10.48 1.15
CA ILE A 106 -1.59 -10.52 2.16
C ILE A 106 -0.44 -9.65 1.66
N THR A 107 0.11 -8.85 2.55
CA THR A 107 1.15 -7.90 2.22
C THR A 107 2.24 -7.90 3.29
N PRO A 108 3.52 -7.93 2.90
CA PRO A 108 4.59 -7.64 3.83
C PRO A 108 4.64 -6.13 4.06
N VAL A 109 4.42 -5.69 5.29
CA VAL A 109 4.62 -4.29 5.68
C VAL A 109 5.84 -4.21 6.56
N ARG A 110 6.84 -3.48 6.12
CA ARG A 110 7.97 -3.14 6.98
C ARG A 110 7.48 -2.23 8.09
N VAL A 111 7.84 -2.52 9.36
CA VAL A 111 7.37 -1.80 10.57
C VAL A 111 7.58 -0.28 10.50
N ARG A 112 8.41 0.21 9.59
CA ARG A 112 8.72 1.65 9.42
C ARG A 112 8.53 2.21 8.01
N CYS A 113 8.21 1.35 7.02
CA CYS A 113 8.07 1.80 5.64
C CYS A 113 7.20 0.85 4.83
N GLN A 114 6.21 1.40 4.09
CA GLN A 114 5.25 0.61 3.31
C GLN A 114 5.70 0.33 1.87
N ASN A 115 6.99 0.25 1.64
CA ASN A 115 7.59 0.17 0.32
C ASN A 115 7.28 -1.11 -0.44
N THR A 116 6.89 -2.14 0.30
CA THR A 116 6.75 -3.49 -0.22
C THR A 116 5.35 -3.81 -0.73
N LEU A 117 4.34 -3.00 -0.43
CA LEU A 117 2.98 -3.21 -0.93
C LEU A 117 2.93 -3.28 -2.45
N ASN A 118 3.62 -2.37 -3.13
CA ASN A 118 3.63 -2.33 -4.59
C ASN A 118 4.46 -3.45 -5.23
N LEU A 119 5.53 -3.89 -4.58
CA LEU A 119 6.31 -5.05 -5.00
C LEU A 119 5.44 -6.32 -4.89
N ALA A 120 4.76 -6.45 -3.76
CA ALA A 120 3.83 -7.53 -3.49
C ALA A 120 2.64 -7.53 -4.46
N MET A 121 1.95 -6.41 -4.63
CA MET A 121 0.75 -6.32 -5.48
C MET A 121 1.04 -6.49 -6.97
N LYS A 122 2.22 -6.11 -7.45
CA LYS A 122 2.57 -6.21 -8.87
C LYS A 122 2.75 -7.66 -9.34
N ARG A 123 3.07 -8.56 -8.43
CA ARG A 123 3.24 -10.00 -8.68
C ARG A 123 2.16 -10.85 -8.05
N ALA A 124 1.34 -10.30 -7.15
CA ALA A 124 0.14 -10.96 -6.68
C ALA A 124 -0.83 -11.10 -7.88
N LYS A 125 -0.60 -12.11 -8.69
CA LYS A 125 -1.62 -12.63 -9.62
C LYS A 125 -2.90 -13.02 -8.87
N GLN A 126 -2.98 -12.80 -7.57
CA GLN A 126 -3.96 -13.33 -6.66
C GLN A 126 -4.35 -12.31 -5.57
N SER A 127 -4.82 -11.14 -6.00
CA SER A 127 -5.75 -10.41 -5.15
C SER A 127 -7.13 -11.04 -5.34
N PHE A 128 -7.72 -11.54 -4.29
CA PHE A 128 -9.08 -12.05 -4.34
C PHE A 128 -10.04 -10.87 -4.52
N LYS A 129 -10.90 -10.93 -5.55
CA LYS A 129 -11.88 -9.88 -5.87
C LYS A 129 -13.28 -10.45 -5.87
N ILE A 130 -14.16 -9.90 -5.04
CA ILE A 130 -15.59 -10.19 -5.07
C ILE A 130 -16.31 -8.97 -5.64
N ARG A 131 -17.01 -9.14 -6.75
CA ARG A 131 -17.89 -8.08 -7.26
C ARG A 131 -19.09 -7.93 -6.34
N HIS A 132 -19.60 -6.69 -6.19
CA HIS A 132 -20.78 -6.34 -5.39
C HIS A 132 -22.12 -6.95 -5.90
N THR A 133 -22.06 -7.99 -6.74
CA THR A 133 -23.24 -8.60 -7.37
C THR A 133 -23.42 -10.09 -7.06
N GLN A 134 -22.57 -10.72 -6.28
CA GLN A 134 -22.57 -12.18 -6.09
C GLN A 134 -22.75 -12.59 -4.62
N THR A 135 -23.26 -13.80 -4.36
CA THR A 135 -23.45 -14.41 -3.01
C THR A 135 -22.12 -14.77 -2.34
N ALA A 136 -22.04 -14.59 -1.01
CA ALA A 136 -20.77 -14.57 -0.25
C ALA A 136 -20.15 -15.96 0.04
N ASP A 137 -20.98 -17.01 0.20
CA ASP A 137 -20.55 -18.24 0.86
C ASP A 137 -19.54 -19.12 0.10
N GLY A 138 -19.64 -19.19 -1.22
CA GLY A 138 -18.64 -19.90 -2.05
C GLY A 138 -17.29 -19.20 -2.20
N LYS A 139 -17.19 -17.99 -1.71
CA LYS A 139 -16.04 -17.07 -1.97
C LYS A 139 -15.05 -17.04 -0.84
N ILE A 140 -15.48 -17.38 0.39
CA ILE A 140 -14.57 -17.49 1.55
C ILE A 140 -13.58 -18.63 1.29
N LEU A 141 -14.05 -19.76 0.74
CA LEU A 141 -13.18 -20.90 0.42
C LEU A 141 -12.17 -20.53 -0.68
N ALA A 142 -12.62 -19.90 -1.77
CA ALA A 142 -11.74 -19.44 -2.84
C ALA A 142 -10.77 -18.34 -2.37
N ALA A 143 -11.20 -17.49 -1.42
CA ALA A 143 -10.33 -16.50 -0.80
C ALA A 143 -9.26 -17.16 0.08
N ARG A 144 -9.60 -18.19 0.85
CA ARG A 144 -8.63 -18.97 1.64
C ARG A 144 -7.61 -19.69 0.76
N GLU A 145 -8.04 -20.27 -0.35
CA GLU A 145 -7.12 -20.87 -1.34
C GLU A 145 -6.19 -19.82 -1.93
N ALA A 146 -6.70 -18.66 -2.36
CA ALA A 146 -5.91 -17.56 -2.87
C ALA A 146 -4.91 -17.02 -1.82
N LEU A 147 -5.29 -16.98 -0.54
CA LEU A 147 -4.42 -16.58 0.55
C LEU A 147 -3.40 -17.67 0.92
N GLY A 148 -3.76 -18.94 0.83
CA GLY A 148 -2.82 -20.07 0.98
C GLY A 148 -1.73 -20.04 -0.09
N LEU A 149 -2.07 -19.70 -1.31
CA LEU A 149 -1.11 -19.46 -2.38
C LEU A 149 -0.22 -18.23 -2.14
N SER A 150 -0.65 -17.30 -1.26
CA SER A 150 0.14 -16.14 -0.87
C SER A 150 1.35 -16.52 -0.01
N VAL A 151 1.34 -17.65 0.69
CA VAL A 151 2.52 -18.14 1.43
C VAL A 151 3.67 -18.45 0.46
N ALA A 152 3.39 -19.13 -0.64
CA ALA A 152 4.39 -19.36 -1.69
C ALA A 152 4.91 -18.05 -2.33
N TYR A 153 4.07 -17.01 -2.32
CA TYR A 153 4.45 -15.68 -2.76
C TYR A 153 5.45 -15.00 -1.82
N PHE A 154 5.37 -15.23 -0.52
CA PHE A 154 6.33 -14.67 0.44
C PHE A 154 7.73 -15.24 0.28
N ASP A 155 7.84 -16.51 -0.09
CA ASP A 155 9.13 -17.12 -0.40
C ASP A 155 9.78 -16.41 -1.60
N GLU A 156 9.01 -16.13 -2.63
CA GLU A 156 9.50 -15.40 -3.82
C GLU A 156 9.81 -13.94 -3.51
N PHE A 157 9.00 -13.27 -2.69
CA PHE A 157 9.29 -11.91 -2.23
C PHE A 157 10.55 -11.86 -1.37
N SER A 158 10.70 -12.80 -0.43
CA SER A 158 11.90 -12.93 0.41
C SER A 158 13.15 -13.07 -0.46
N LYS A 159 13.10 -13.95 -1.44
CA LYS A 159 14.18 -14.16 -2.40
C LYS A 159 14.56 -12.86 -3.12
N GLN A 160 13.59 -12.14 -3.66
CA GLN A 160 13.84 -10.88 -4.37
C GLN A 160 14.35 -9.76 -3.45
N ALA A 161 13.81 -9.65 -2.24
CA ALA A 161 14.27 -8.68 -1.26
C ALA A 161 15.73 -8.97 -0.87
N ASN A 162 16.08 -10.25 -0.70
CA ASN A 162 17.44 -10.67 -0.44
C ASN A 162 18.37 -10.40 -1.64
N GLU A 163 17.94 -10.62 -2.89
CA GLU A 163 18.69 -10.26 -4.09
C GLU A 163 18.96 -8.75 -4.16
N LEU A 164 17.95 -7.91 -3.87
CA LEU A 164 18.13 -6.46 -3.81
C LEU A 164 19.05 -6.02 -2.66
N TYR A 165 19.03 -6.74 -1.55
CA TYR A 165 19.91 -6.47 -0.42
C TYR A 165 21.35 -6.84 -0.74
N GLN A 166 21.60 -7.95 -1.43
CA GLN A 166 22.93 -8.40 -1.82
C GLN A 166 23.56 -7.53 -2.91
N ALA A 167 22.76 -6.88 -3.72
CA ALA A 167 23.22 -6.00 -4.79
C ALA A 167 23.64 -4.64 -4.23
N SER A 168 24.93 -4.34 -4.33
CA SER A 168 25.53 -3.09 -3.84
C SER A 168 25.14 -1.89 -4.73
N VAL A 169 25.01 -0.73 -4.12
CA VAL A 169 24.80 0.55 -4.79
C VAL A 169 25.75 1.58 -4.21
N THR A 170 26.60 2.16 -5.07
CA THR A 170 27.49 3.26 -4.69
C THR A 170 26.71 4.58 -4.57
N ASP A 171 27.25 5.53 -3.81
CA ASP A 171 26.65 6.86 -3.67
C ASP A 171 26.48 7.57 -5.04
N LYS A 172 27.44 7.36 -5.96
CA LYS A 172 27.36 7.87 -7.33
C LYS A 172 26.16 7.27 -8.08
N GLN A 173 26.01 5.94 -8.05
CA GLN A 173 24.88 5.25 -8.69
C GLN A 173 23.54 5.72 -8.10
N PHE A 174 23.46 5.89 -6.79
CA PHE A 174 22.27 6.40 -6.14
C PHE A 174 21.95 7.85 -6.58
N SER A 175 22.95 8.73 -6.62
CA SER A 175 22.81 10.11 -7.10
C SER A 175 22.37 10.16 -8.57
N ASP A 176 22.94 9.33 -9.43
CA ASP A 176 22.57 9.24 -10.84
C ASP A 176 21.15 8.69 -11.01
N LEU A 177 20.75 7.70 -10.20
CA LEU A 177 19.38 7.16 -10.14
C LEU A 177 18.35 8.26 -9.82
N ILE A 178 18.63 9.08 -8.78
CA ILE A 178 17.74 10.20 -8.42
C ILE A 178 17.58 11.17 -9.59
N ARG A 179 18.68 11.54 -10.24
CA ARG A 179 18.67 12.48 -11.37
C ARG A 179 17.93 11.93 -12.59
N ASN A 180 18.04 10.64 -12.85
CA ASN A 180 17.32 9.98 -13.93
C ASN A 180 15.80 9.88 -13.63
N LEU A 181 15.44 9.61 -12.39
CA LEU A 181 14.03 9.56 -11.95
C LEU A 181 13.39 10.96 -11.94
N TYR A 182 14.17 11.97 -11.53
CA TYR A 182 13.73 13.34 -11.34
C TYR A 182 14.74 14.30 -12.02
N PRO A 183 14.64 14.48 -13.33
CA PRO A 183 15.58 15.34 -14.05
C PRO A 183 15.51 16.80 -13.57
N LYS A 184 16.64 17.46 -13.59
CA LYS A 184 16.76 18.88 -13.22
C LYS A 184 15.93 19.75 -14.17
N PRO A 185 15.12 20.70 -13.66
CA PRO A 185 14.37 21.61 -14.50
C PRO A 185 15.30 22.48 -15.35
N GLU A 186 14.99 22.63 -16.63
CA GLU A 186 15.75 23.51 -17.55
C GLU A 186 15.53 24.98 -17.23
N LYS A 187 14.37 25.36 -16.71
CA LYS A 187 13.98 26.73 -16.35
C LYS A 187 13.51 26.81 -14.91
N ASP A 188 13.89 27.88 -14.21
CA ASP A 188 13.42 28.14 -12.84
C ASP A 188 12.02 28.77 -12.79
N ALA A 189 11.06 28.13 -13.42
CA ALA A 189 9.68 28.57 -13.36
C ALA A 189 9.10 28.36 -11.97
N LYS A 190 8.67 29.44 -11.29
CA LYS A 190 8.01 29.39 -9.96
C LYS A 190 8.82 28.65 -8.88
N GLY A 191 10.13 28.80 -8.87
CA GLY A 191 11.03 28.16 -7.91
C GLY A 191 11.18 26.66 -8.13
N ALA A 192 11.08 26.18 -9.36
CA ALA A 192 11.20 24.76 -9.73
C ALA A 192 12.58 24.20 -9.37
N LEU A 193 13.65 24.98 -9.58
CA LEU A 193 15.01 24.58 -9.20
C LEU A 193 15.12 24.32 -7.69
N LYS A 194 14.66 25.25 -6.86
CA LYS A 194 14.69 25.10 -5.40
C LYS A 194 13.87 23.90 -4.91
N LYS A 195 12.71 23.67 -5.51
CA LYS A 195 11.89 22.50 -5.20
C LYS A 195 12.57 21.19 -5.59
N TRP A 196 13.26 21.18 -6.71
CA TRP A 196 14.04 20.03 -7.18
C TRP A 196 15.23 19.77 -6.27
N GLU A 197 16.01 20.78 -5.92
CA GLU A 197 17.14 20.68 -4.98
C GLU A 197 16.71 20.13 -3.63
N ASN A 198 15.63 20.66 -3.03
CA ASN A 198 15.09 20.17 -1.77
C ASN A 198 14.63 18.71 -1.88
N LYS A 199 14.06 18.32 -3.03
CA LYS A 199 13.64 16.91 -3.26
C LYS A 199 14.85 15.98 -3.33
N VAL A 200 15.90 16.35 -4.06
CA VAL A 200 17.14 15.57 -4.21
C VAL A 200 17.82 15.45 -2.85
N MET A 201 17.98 16.56 -2.13
CA MET A 201 18.58 16.60 -0.80
C MET A 201 17.86 15.68 0.20
N LEU A 202 16.53 15.71 0.19
CA LEU A 202 15.74 14.84 1.08
C LEU A 202 15.93 13.35 0.76
N MET A 203 15.95 12.97 -0.51
CA MET A 203 16.18 11.57 -0.89
C MET A 203 17.58 11.09 -0.52
N ASP A 204 18.58 11.96 -0.67
CA ASP A 204 19.95 11.71 -0.27
C ASP A 204 20.07 11.55 1.25
N GLU A 205 19.42 12.44 2.01
CA GLU A 205 19.33 12.38 3.47
C GLU A 205 18.67 11.09 3.96
N LEU A 206 17.55 10.70 3.35
CA LEU A 206 16.85 9.45 3.70
C LEU A 206 17.70 8.21 3.41
N TYR A 207 18.48 8.23 2.33
CA TYR A 207 19.37 7.12 2.00
C TYR A 207 20.53 6.99 2.97
N HIS A 208 21.14 8.10 3.38
CA HIS A 208 22.36 8.10 4.17
C HIS A 208 22.10 8.05 5.68
N ASN A 209 21.07 8.76 6.16
CA ASN A 209 20.92 9.10 7.56
C ASN A 209 19.58 8.64 8.18
N SER A 210 18.60 8.17 7.38
CA SER A 210 17.36 7.69 7.96
C SER A 210 17.59 6.45 8.84
N PRO A 211 17.03 6.43 10.07
CA PRO A 211 17.08 5.24 10.92
C PRO A 211 16.46 4.00 10.25
N THR A 212 15.51 4.20 9.33
CA THR A 212 14.87 3.11 8.57
C THR A 212 15.84 2.46 7.58
N ASN A 213 16.89 3.18 7.20
CA ASN A 213 17.91 2.73 6.24
C ASN A 213 19.22 2.27 6.91
N ALA A 214 19.29 2.39 8.24
CA ALA A 214 20.42 1.89 8.99
C ALA A 214 20.59 0.37 8.75
N GLY A 215 21.74 -0.05 8.34
CA GLY A 215 22.05 -1.46 8.06
C GLY A 215 21.70 -1.96 6.64
N ILE A 216 20.92 -1.22 5.86
CA ILE A 216 20.59 -1.56 4.46
C ILE A 216 21.12 -0.53 3.45
N LYS A 217 21.71 0.53 3.94
CA LYS A 217 22.44 1.52 3.14
C LYS A 217 23.53 0.83 2.29
N GLY A 218 23.78 1.35 1.11
CA GLY A 218 24.75 0.78 0.19
C GLY A 218 24.22 -0.42 -0.61
N THR A 219 22.93 -0.69 -0.55
CA THR A 219 22.26 -1.78 -1.29
C THR A 219 21.13 -1.27 -2.17
N LYS A 220 20.73 -2.04 -3.19
CA LYS A 220 19.50 -1.73 -3.96
C LYS A 220 18.27 -1.72 -3.07
N TRP A 221 18.21 -2.54 -2.03
CA TRP A 221 17.13 -2.54 -1.06
C TRP A 221 17.06 -1.21 -0.30
N GLY A 222 18.19 -0.69 0.18
CA GLY A 222 18.27 0.63 0.82
C GLY A 222 17.89 1.76 -0.13
N ALA A 223 18.33 1.72 -1.37
CA ALA A 223 17.96 2.71 -2.39
C ALA A 223 16.44 2.71 -2.65
N LEU A 224 15.82 1.54 -2.78
CA LEU A 224 14.38 1.40 -2.94
C LEU A 224 13.64 1.98 -1.72
N ASN A 225 14.07 1.63 -0.52
CA ASN A 225 13.45 2.08 0.72
C ASN A 225 13.52 3.60 0.87
N ALA A 226 14.67 4.22 0.69
CA ALA A 226 14.82 5.67 0.82
C ALA A 226 13.93 6.46 -0.15
N LEU A 227 13.88 6.04 -1.42
CA LEU A 227 13.09 6.71 -2.44
C LEU A 227 11.58 6.58 -2.21
N THR A 228 11.13 5.44 -1.72
CA THR A 228 9.72 5.20 -1.45
C THR A 228 9.28 5.75 -0.08
N GLU A 229 10.15 5.79 0.92
CA GLU A 229 9.92 6.48 2.20
C GLU A 229 9.58 7.95 1.99
N ARG A 230 10.32 8.64 1.09
CA ARG A 230 9.98 10.00 0.70
C ARG A 230 8.56 10.13 0.17
N LEU A 231 8.10 9.19 -0.65
CA LEU A 231 6.74 9.22 -1.19
C LEU A 231 5.68 8.99 -0.11
N ASP A 232 5.96 8.14 0.85
CA ASP A 232 5.00 7.75 1.88
C ASP A 232 4.85 8.81 2.97
N TYR A 233 5.96 9.42 3.41
CA TYR A 233 5.96 10.28 4.60
C TYR A 233 6.28 11.75 4.36
N PHE A 234 6.95 12.08 3.25
CA PHE A 234 7.45 13.43 3.00
C PHE A 234 6.83 14.10 1.78
N ARG A 235 5.78 13.52 1.22
CA ARG A 235 5.03 14.14 0.13
C ARG A 235 4.09 15.21 0.67
N THR A 236 4.12 16.40 0.07
CA THR A 236 3.12 17.44 0.36
C THR A 236 1.77 17.02 -0.22
N ALA A 237 0.82 16.72 0.62
CA ALA A 237 -0.55 16.41 0.20
C ALA A 237 -1.33 17.70 -0.11
N ARG A 238 -2.10 17.72 -1.20
CA ARG A 238 -2.96 18.86 -1.56
C ARG A 238 -4.18 19.03 -0.64
N LYS A 239 -4.60 17.98 0.07
CA LYS A 239 -5.71 17.98 1.03
C LYS A 239 -5.37 17.03 2.17
N GLY A 240 -5.29 17.54 3.40
CA GLY A 240 -5.16 16.81 4.65
C GLY A 240 -4.10 15.68 4.65
N ASN A 241 -3.02 15.87 5.37
CA ASN A 241 -1.85 14.95 5.35
C ASN A 241 -2.21 13.47 5.62
N THR A 242 -3.15 13.22 6.51
CA THR A 242 -3.49 11.85 6.96
C THR A 242 -4.19 11.01 5.88
N GLU A 243 -5.13 11.59 5.14
CA GLU A 243 -5.86 10.85 4.09
C GLU A 243 -4.94 10.48 2.92
N SER A 244 -4.02 11.38 2.55
CA SER A 244 -3.04 11.12 1.49
C SER A 244 -1.98 10.11 1.91
N LEU A 245 -1.55 10.12 3.17
CA LEU A 245 -0.63 9.13 3.72
C LEU A 245 -1.28 7.75 3.75
N ASN A 246 -2.52 7.66 4.23
CA ASN A 246 -3.26 6.40 4.27
C ASN A 246 -3.55 5.84 2.86
N ALA A 247 -3.90 6.69 1.90
CA ALA A 247 -4.11 6.28 0.52
C ALA A 247 -2.81 5.79 -0.15
N GLY A 248 -1.70 6.44 0.15
CA GLY A 248 -0.37 6.00 -0.30
C GLY A 248 0.03 4.66 0.30
N ALA A 249 -0.25 4.50 1.57
CA ALA A 249 0.03 3.33 2.37
C ALA A 249 -0.76 2.09 1.89
N SER A 250 -2.03 2.28 1.63
CA SER A 250 -2.95 1.20 1.20
C SER A 250 -2.90 0.89 -0.31
N GLY A 251 -2.08 1.61 -1.09
CA GLY A 251 -1.99 1.42 -2.54
C GLY A 251 -3.19 1.96 -3.35
N PHE A 252 -4.07 2.73 -2.72
CA PHE A 252 -5.28 3.30 -3.37
C PHE A 252 -5.03 4.60 -4.14
N ASP A 253 -3.83 5.18 -4.05
CA ASP A 253 -3.43 6.31 -4.88
C ASP A 253 -2.76 5.79 -6.17
N PRO A 254 -3.45 5.81 -7.33
CA PRO A 254 -2.90 5.28 -8.57
C PRO A 254 -1.67 6.06 -9.06
N VAL A 255 -1.58 7.36 -8.76
CA VAL A 255 -0.43 8.19 -9.13
C VAL A 255 0.79 7.79 -8.31
N LEU A 256 0.60 7.63 -7.00
CA LEU A 256 1.66 7.20 -6.10
C LEU A 256 2.13 5.78 -6.42
N THR A 257 1.19 4.89 -6.72
CA THR A 257 1.48 3.51 -7.15
C THR A 257 2.30 3.47 -8.43
N ALA A 258 1.96 4.31 -9.41
CA ALA A 258 2.73 4.43 -10.65
C ALA A 258 4.15 4.96 -10.40
N GLU A 259 4.30 5.95 -9.52
CA GLU A 259 5.61 6.52 -9.16
C GLU A 259 6.48 5.47 -8.43
N LYS A 260 5.92 4.74 -7.45
CA LYS A 260 6.62 3.63 -6.77
C LYS A 260 7.05 2.52 -7.74
N ASN A 261 6.20 2.19 -8.71
CA ASN A 261 6.53 1.22 -9.76
C ASN A 261 7.67 1.71 -10.67
N LYS A 262 7.70 3.00 -10.99
CA LYS A 262 8.80 3.61 -11.74
C LYS A 262 10.12 3.51 -10.98
N ILE A 263 10.09 3.83 -9.68
CA ILE A 263 11.25 3.71 -8.79
C ILE A 263 11.75 2.26 -8.75
N LEU A 264 10.86 1.30 -8.51
CA LEU A 264 11.24 -0.12 -8.47
C LEU A 264 11.92 -0.58 -9.75
N LYS A 265 11.35 -0.24 -10.91
CA LYS A 265 11.96 -0.58 -12.21
C LYS A 265 13.35 0.04 -12.36
N ALA A 266 13.54 1.29 -11.95
CA ALA A 266 14.81 1.97 -12.06
C ALA A 266 15.87 1.37 -11.11
N VAL A 267 15.48 0.99 -9.90
CA VAL A 267 16.38 0.31 -8.93
C VAL A 267 16.77 -1.09 -9.43
N LEU A 268 15.84 -1.83 -10.03
CA LEU A 268 16.14 -3.15 -10.61
C LEU A 268 17.14 -3.05 -11.76
N ALA A 269 17.13 -1.96 -12.49
CA ALA A 269 17.99 -1.71 -13.65
C ALA A 269 19.40 -1.19 -13.30
N LEU A 270 19.67 -0.84 -12.03
CA LEU A 270 21.01 -0.50 -11.54
C LEU A 270 21.94 -1.73 -11.62
#